data_8e7adda7433e012bbf20c3378c96739b
#
_entry.id   8e7adda7433e012bbf20c3378c96739b
#
_cell.length_a   1.000
_cell.length_b   1.000
_cell.length_c   1.000
_cell.angle_alpha   90.00
_cell.angle_beta   90.00
_cell.angle_gamma   90.00
#
_symmetry.space_group_name_H-M   'P 1'
#
loop_
_entity.id
_entity.type
_entity.pdbx_description
1 polymer ?
#
loop_
_entity_poly.entity_id
_entity_poly.type
_entity_poly.pdbx_seq_one_letter_code
_entity_poly.pdbx_strand_id
1 'polypeptide(L)'
;MANLITPRTLKGFRDYLPEAMIPRERLIETARRVYRSYGFSPIDTPALEYLEILAGKGSEETDKQLYKFQDHGQRGVGLRFDLTVPLARFAAQHIGTLGTPFKRYHIAAVWRGENTQRGRYREFMQCDFDTIGTLSVAADVETALVIHDLLQAIGFSDFSIHLNNRQVLNGLLERLELAGQSVPVLRALDKLGKLGPDEVAAEMQEKAGATASQAREVLRLASTSG
;
A
#
# COMPACT_ATOMS: atom_id res chain seq x y z
N MET A 1 12.25 46.84 -15.87
CA MET A 1 11.03 46.31 -15.20
C MET A 1 11.36 44.92 -14.69
N ALA A 2 11.15 44.63 -13.39
CA ALA A 2 11.37 43.30 -12.88
C ALA A 2 10.40 42.32 -13.55
N ASN A 3 10.93 41.22 -14.03
CA ASN A 3 10.14 40.18 -14.67
C ASN A 3 9.40 39.44 -13.54
N LEU A 4 8.14 39.79 -13.24
CA LEU A 4 7.33 39.20 -12.21
C LEU A 4 6.98 37.75 -12.57
N ILE A 5 7.29 36.81 -11.69
CA ILE A 5 6.94 35.40 -11.84
C ILE A 5 5.45 35.21 -11.49
N THR A 6 4.68 34.57 -12.36
CA THR A 6 3.30 34.20 -12.06
C THR A 6 3.29 33.05 -11.03
N PRO A 7 2.72 33.25 -9.84
CA PRO A 7 2.62 32.19 -8.83
C PRO A 7 1.75 31.02 -9.34
N ARG A 8 2.27 29.80 -9.23
CA ARG A 8 1.54 28.59 -9.60
C ARG A 8 2.09 27.39 -8.88
N THR A 9 1.23 26.46 -8.53
CA THR A 9 1.62 25.14 -7.99
C THR A 9 2.07 24.20 -9.11
N LEU A 10 2.92 23.24 -8.79
CA LEU A 10 3.35 22.22 -9.74
C LEU A 10 2.16 21.30 -10.08
N LYS A 11 2.09 20.84 -11.34
CA LYS A 11 1.04 19.91 -11.78
C LYS A 11 1.00 18.66 -10.92
N GLY A 12 -0.17 18.35 -10.36
CA GLY A 12 -0.38 17.20 -9.46
C GLY A 12 -0.08 17.47 -7.98
N PHE A 13 0.30 18.70 -7.66
CA PHE A 13 0.45 19.20 -6.30
C PHE A 13 -0.64 20.21 -5.99
N ARG A 14 -0.92 20.44 -4.73
CA ARG A 14 -1.94 21.41 -4.31
C ARG A 14 -1.61 22.05 -2.97
N ASP A 15 -2.07 23.28 -2.81
CA ASP A 15 -2.12 23.94 -1.52
C ASP A 15 -3.40 23.53 -0.79
N TYR A 16 -3.34 23.50 0.53
CA TYR A 16 -4.50 23.32 1.39
C TYR A 16 -4.77 24.63 2.14
N LEU A 17 -5.84 25.31 1.74
CA LEU A 17 -6.31 26.49 2.45
C LEU A 17 -6.88 26.10 3.83
N PRO A 18 -7.03 27.03 4.78
CA PRO A 18 -7.49 26.74 6.15
C PRO A 18 -8.79 25.92 6.19
N GLU A 19 -9.76 26.23 5.31
CA GLU A 19 -11.04 25.52 5.24
C GLU A 19 -10.89 24.02 4.92
N ALA A 20 -9.87 23.64 4.13
CA ALA A 20 -9.55 22.26 3.80
C ALA A 20 -8.56 21.65 4.82
N MET A 21 -7.67 22.47 5.40
CA MET A 21 -6.65 21.99 6.32
C MET A 21 -7.21 21.66 7.70
N ILE A 22 -8.14 22.45 8.23
CA ILE A 22 -8.75 22.21 9.55
C ILE A 22 -9.43 20.83 9.64
N PRO A 23 -10.32 20.43 8.71
CA PRO A 23 -10.89 19.08 8.76
C PRO A 23 -9.84 17.99 8.53
N ARG A 24 -8.81 18.26 7.72
CA ARG A 24 -7.70 17.33 7.49
C ARG A 24 -6.91 17.06 8.79
N GLU A 25 -6.60 18.08 9.57
CA GLU A 25 -5.94 17.92 10.87
C GLU A 25 -6.78 17.11 11.85
N ARG A 26 -8.09 17.33 11.87
CA ARG A 26 -9.01 16.52 12.70
C ARG A 26 -8.98 15.04 12.32
N LEU A 27 -8.94 14.71 11.02
CA LEU A 27 -8.80 13.34 10.54
C LEU A 27 -7.48 12.72 11.00
N ILE A 28 -6.37 13.45 10.84
CA ILE A 28 -5.04 13.00 11.26
C ILE A 28 -5.01 12.74 12.78
N GLU A 29 -5.55 13.65 13.57
CA GLU A 29 -5.58 13.49 15.03
C GLU A 29 -6.47 12.33 15.47
N THR A 30 -7.59 12.11 14.79
CA THR A 30 -8.45 10.95 15.02
C THR A 30 -7.69 9.65 14.74
N ALA A 31 -6.96 9.57 13.63
CA ALA A 31 -6.14 8.41 13.31
C ALA A 31 -5.03 8.17 14.35
N ARG A 32 -4.33 9.22 14.76
CA ARG A 32 -3.30 9.13 15.84
C ARG A 32 -3.88 8.59 17.14
N ARG A 33 -5.06 9.06 17.55
CA ARG A 33 -5.73 8.61 18.76
C ARG A 33 -6.08 7.12 18.67
N VAL A 34 -6.64 6.65 17.56
CA VAL A 34 -6.97 5.24 17.36
C VAL A 34 -5.71 4.38 17.36
N TYR A 35 -4.65 4.75 16.63
CA TYR A 35 -3.42 3.98 16.61
C TYR A 35 -2.78 3.86 18.01
N ARG A 36 -2.74 4.96 18.76
CA ARG A 36 -2.22 4.97 20.14
C ARG A 36 -3.03 4.11 21.09
N SER A 37 -4.36 4.03 20.94
CA SER A 37 -5.20 3.17 21.79
C SER A 37 -4.92 1.68 21.61
N TYR A 38 -4.36 1.30 20.46
CA TYR A 38 -3.88 -0.06 20.17
C TYR A 38 -2.38 -0.25 20.51
N GLY A 39 -1.72 0.73 21.09
CA GLY A 39 -0.32 0.66 21.49
C GLY A 39 0.68 0.87 20.33
N PHE A 40 0.25 1.43 19.19
CA PHE A 40 1.16 1.80 18.14
C PHE A 40 1.95 3.07 18.51
N SER A 41 3.25 3.04 18.31
CA SER A 41 4.17 4.16 18.56
C SER A 41 4.38 4.98 17.30
N PRO A 42 4.46 6.33 17.41
CA PRO A 42 4.79 7.17 16.26
C PRO A 42 6.25 6.98 15.83
N ILE A 43 6.47 6.94 14.52
CA ILE A 43 7.80 7.11 13.93
C ILE A 43 7.75 8.17 12.83
N ASP A 44 8.91 8.68 12.45
CA ASP A 44 9.11 9.44 11.23
C ASP A 44 10.39 8.98 10.53
N THR A 45 10.41 9.10 9.21
CA THR A 45 11.57 8.80 8.37
C THR A 45 11.79 9.95 7.40
N PRO A 46 13.02 10.18 6.91
CA PRO A 46 13.28 11.21 5.93
C PRO A 46 12.40 11.10 4.69
N ALA A 47 12.00 12.24 4.12
CA ALA A 47 11.29 12.28 2.85
C ALA A 47 12.18 11.85 1.68
N LEU A 48 13.50 12.07 1.81
CA LEU A 48 14.52 11.65 0.87
C LEU A 48 15.23 10.40 1.38
N GLU A 49 15.36 9.42 0.52
CA GLU A 49 16.11 8.19 0.76
C GLU A 49 17.16 8.00 -0.36
N TYR A 50 18.18 7.22 -0.11
CA TYR A 50 19.08 6.76 -1.17
C TYR A 50 18.29 5.99 -2.23
N LEU A 51 18.63 6.19 -3.50
CA LEU A 51 17.92 5.55 -4.60
C LEU A 51 18.02 4.01 -4.53
N GLU A 52 19.14 3.46 -4.04
CA GLU A 52 19.33 2.03 -3.82
C GLU A 52 18.36 1.43 -2.76
N ILE A 53 17.84 2.26 -1.86
CA ILE A 53 16.81 1.85 -0.91
C ILE A 53 15.44 1.78 -1.60
N LEU A 54 15.12 2.76 -2.46
CA LEU A 54 13.81 2.90 -3.07
C LEU A 54 13.62 2.06 -4.34
N ALA A 55 14.65 1.99 -5.18
CA ALA A 55 14.56 1.36 -6.49
C ALA A 55 14.61 -0.18 -6.40
N GLY A 56 13.96 -0.85 -7.37
CA GLY A 56 13.97 -2.31 -7.48
C GLY A 56 13.17 -3.05 -6.40
N LYS A 57 12.36 -2.33 -5.60
CA LYS A 57 11.52 -2.91 -4.52
C LYS A 57 10.08 -3.17 -4.95
N GLY A 58 9.66 -2.58 -6.06
CA GLY A 58 8.32 -2.71 -6.62
C GLY A 58 8.34 -3.27 -8.03
N SER A 59 7.36 -2.85 -8.83
CA SER A 59 7.29 -3.14 -10.26
C SER A 59 8.13 -2.13 -11.06
N GLU A 60 8.39 -2.45 -12.34
CA GLU A 60 8.99 -1.49 -13.28
C GLU A 60 8.18 -0.18 -13.37
N GLU A 61 6.86 -0.26 -13.19
CA GLU A 61 5.99 0.91 -13.18
C GLU A 61 6.25 1.77 -11.95
N THR A 62 6.45 1.16 -10.79
CA THR A 62 6.84 1.88 -9.56
C THR A 62 8.15 2.64 -9.76
N ASP A 63 9.15 2.00 -10.36
CA ASP A 63 10.46 2.62 -10.61
C ASP A 63 10.38 3.80 -11.61
N LYS A 64 9.43 3.78 -12.56
CA LYS A 64 9.15 4.90 -13.49
C LYS A 64 8.47 6.07 -12.79
N GLN A 65 7.72 5.82 -11.72
CA GLN A 65 6.99 6.84 -10.98
C GLN A 65 7.79 7.47 -9.83
N LEU A 66 9.00 6.97 -9.54
CA LEU A 66 9.87 7.55 -8.52
C LEU A 66 10.37 8.94 -8.93
N TYR A 67 10.25 9.92 -8.04
CA TYR A 67 10.98 11.19 -8.12
C TYR A 67 12.42 10.96 -7.70
N LYS A 68 13.34 10.95 -8.67
CA LYS A 68 14.76 10.65 -8.49
C LYS A 68 15.63 11.74 -9.07
N PHE A 69 16.71 12.07 -8.37
CA PHE A 69 17.67 13.08 -8.76
C PHE A 69 19.02 12.86 -8.05
N GLN A 70 20.01 13.68 -8.35
CA GLN A 70 21.26 13.72 -7.63
C GLN A 70 21.24 14.88 -6.62
N ASP A 71 21.69 14.64 -5.40
CA ASP A 71 21.91 15.69 -4.42
C ASP A 71 23.19 16.48 -4.70
N HIS A 72 23.47 17.51 -3.89
CA HIS A 72 24.68 18.31 -4.04
C HIS A 72 25.99 17.51 -3.88
N GLY A 73 25.94 16.37 -3.23
CA GLY A 73 27.05 15.42 -3.09
C GLY A 73 27.13 14.38 -4.20
N GLN A 74 26.41 14.57 -5.30
CA GLN A 74 26.33 13.64 -6.46
C GLN A 74 25.81 12.24 -6.07
N ARG A 75 25.06 12.12 -4.98
CA ARG A 75 24.47 10.86 -4.55
C ARG A 75 23.08 10.71 -5.20
N GLY A 76 22.80 9.52 -5.71
CA GLY A 76 21.45 9.19 -6.21
C GLY A 76 20.47 9.13 -5.05
N VAL A 77 19.45 9.99 -5.09
CA VAL A 77 18.40 10.08 -4.07
C VAL A 77 17.03 10.13 -4.72
N GLY A 78 15.99 9.85 -3.96
CA GLY A 78 14.61 9.98 -4.42
C GLY A 78 13.67 10.35 -3.29
N LEU A 79 12.51 10.89 -3.66
CA LEU A 79 11.41 11.06 -2.73
C LEU A 79 10.75 9.70 -2.46
N ARG A 80 10.44 9.43 -1.21
CA ARG A 80 9.75 8.18 -0.81
C ARG A 80 8.42 8.02 -1.54
N PHE A 81 8.24 6.85 -2.14
CA PHE A 81 7.04 6.48 -2.91
C PHE A 81 5.89 6.02 -2.00
N ASP A 82 6.26 5.43 -0.88
CA ASP A 82 5.40 4.93 0.20
C ASP A 82 6.10 5.10 1.56
N LEU A 83 5.47 4.63 2.62
CA LEU A 83 6.05 4.61 3.97
C LEU A 83 6.58 3.22 4.36
N THR A 84 6.34 2.20 3.55
CA THR A 84 6.71 0.80 3.81
C THR A 84 8.19 0.54 3.55
N VAL A 85 8.72 1.02 2.42
CA VAL A 85 10.16 0.86 2.09
C VAL A 85 11.03 1.61 3.10
N PRO A 86 10.76 2.89 3.45
CA PRO A 86 11.46 3.56 4.54
C PRO A 86 11.34 2.85 5.89
N LEU A 87 10.17 2.25 6.19
CA LEU A 87 10.01 1.43 7.40
C LEU A 87 10.95 0.21 7.39
N ALA A 88 11.07 -0.48 6.26
CA ALA A 88 11.96 -1.65 6.16
C ALA A 88 13.42 -1.25 6.45
N ARG A 89 13.90 -0.13 5.89
CA ARG A 89 15.23 0.42 6.18
C ARG A 89 15.35 0.81 7.67
N PHE A 90 14.34 1.50 8.21
CA PHE A 90 14.29 1.91 9.61
C PHE A 90 14.35 0.68 10.55
N ALA A 91 13.55 -0.34 10.28
CA ALA A 91 13.54 -1.57 11.05
C ALA A 91 14.91 -2.28 10.99
N ALA A 92 15.50 -2.39 9.80
CA ALA A 92 16.83 -3.00 9.65
C ALA A 92 17.92 -2.29 10.49
N GLN A 93 17.81 -0.97 10.68
CA GLN A 93 18.75 -0.19 11.47
C GLN A 93 18.49 -0.24 12.97
N HIS A 94 17.24 -0.35 13.41
CA HIS A 94 16.85 -0.03 14.78
C HIS A 94 16.13 -1.18 15.52
N ILE A 95 15.77 -2.29 14.86
CA ILE A 95 14.96 -3.35 15.47
C ILE A 95 15.61 -3.96 16.71
N GLY A 96 16.95 -4.03 16.74
CA GLY A 96 17.68 -4.51 17.89
C GLY A 96 17.53 -3.65 19.16
N THR A 97 17.20 -2.37 18.98
CA THR A 97 16.96 -1.42 20.09
C THR A 97 15.45 -1.36 20.42
N LEU A 98 14.60 -1.45 19.39
CA LEU A 98 13.15 -1.32 19.56
C LEU A 98 12.48 -2.58 20.13
N GLY A 99 13.09 -3.75 19.87
CA GLY A 99 12.51 -5.04 20.24
C GLY A 99 11.35 -5.47 19.33
N THR A 100 10.83 -6.67 19.56
CA THR A 100 9.70 -7.26 18.82
C THR A 100 8.68 -7.87 19.79
N PRO A 101 7.39 -7.84 19.46
CA PRO A 101 6.79 -7.20 18.30
C PRO A 101 6.86 -5.67 18.37
N PHE A 102 7.25 -5.03 17.28
CA PHE A 102 7.27 -3.58 17.16
C PHE A 102 6.04 -3.09 16.41
N LYS A 103 5.24 -2.26 17.06
CA LYS A 103 4.01 -1.66 16.53
C LYS A 103 4.25 -0.19 16.28
N ARG A 104 4.15 0.25 15.03
CA ARG A 104 4.38 1.66 14.65
C ARG A 104 3.20 2.21 13.85
N TYR A 105 3.00 3.53 13.91
CA TYR A 105 2.27 4.27 12.90
C TYR A 105 3.11 5.40 12.33
N HIS A 106 2.84 5.77 11.08
CA HIS A 106 3.49 6.87 10.38
C HIS A 106 2.46 7.57 9.48
N ILE A 107 2.30 8.88 9.67
CA ILE A 107 1.37 9.70 8.90
C ILE A 107 2.18 10.80 8.24
N ALA A 108 2.43 10.68 6.93
CA ALA A 108 3.32 11.57 6.23
C ALA A 108 3.04 11.63 4.73
N ALA A 109 3.56 12.67 4.06
CA ALA A 109 3.48 12.81 2.61
C ALA A 109 4.36 11.79 1.89
N VAL A 110 3.88 11.34 0.74
CA VAL A 110 4.58 10.49 -0.23
C VAL A 110 4.39 11.05 -1.64
N TRP A 111 5.26 10.66 -2.57
CA TRP A 111 5.31 11.25 -3.90
C TRP A 111 5.34 10.17 -4.99
N ARG A 112 4.40 10.28 -5.94
CA ARG A 112 4.30 9.38 -7.09
C ARG A 112 4.16 10.16 -8.38
N GLY A 113 5.05 9.94 -9.34
CA GLY A 113 5.06 10.58 -10.65
C GLY A 113 3.94 10.10 -11.58
N GLU A 114 2.77 9.76 -11.04
CA GLU A 114 1.62 9.25 -11.78
C GLU A 114 0.98 10.29 -12.71
N ASN A 115 0.21 9.80 -13.68
CA ASN A 115 -0.70 10.64 -14.43
C ASN A 115 -1.82 11.12 -13.50
N THR A 116 -1.93 12.45 -13.40
CA THR A 116 -2.92 13.08 -12.53
C THR A 116 -4.33 12.91 -13.08
N GLN A 117 -5.25 12.53 -12.20
CA GLN A 117 -6.69 12.45 -12.46
C GLN A 117 -7.46 12.85 -11.19
N ARG A 118 -8.79 12.97 -11.30
CA ARG A 118 -9.62 13.34 -10.15
C ARG A 118 -9.37 12.38 -8.97
N GLY A 119 -8.97 12.92 -7.82
CA GLY A 119 -8.65 12.16 -6.61
C GLY A 119 -7.24 11.57 -6.58
N ARG A 120 -6.45 11.65 -7.67
CA ARG A 120 -5.06 11.20 -7.70
C ARG A 120 -4.10 12.36 -7.89
N TYR A 121 -3.30 12.59 -6.88
CA TYR A 121 -2.28 13.63 -6.84
C TYR A 121 -0.89 13.01 -6.81
N ARG A 122 0.11 13.78 -7.22
CA ARG A 122 1.52 13.38 -7.17
C ARG A 122 2.14 13.49 -5.78
N GLU A 123 1.54 14.32 -4.94
CA GLU A 123 1.82 14.40 -3.52
C GLU A 123 0.54 14.11 -2.75
N PHE A 124 0.58 13.16 -1.83
CA PHE A 124 -0.55 12.83 -0.97
C PHE A 124 -0.04 12.26 0.36
N MET A 125 -0.90 12.23 1.36
CA MET A 125 -0.56 11.69 2.68
C MET A 125 -0.97 10.23 2.76
N GLN A 126 -0.07 9.38 3.23
CA GLN A 126 -0.37 8.05 3.72
C GLN A 126 -0.53 8.05 5.24
N CYS A 127 -1.32 7.14 5.73
CA CYS A 127 -1.66 6.95 7.13
C CYS A 127 -1.49 5.47 7.43
N ASP A 128 -0.25 5.07 7.66
CA ASP A 128 0.17 3.68 7.74
C ASP A 128 0.37 3.26 9.20
N PHE A 129 0.01 2.03 9.51
CA PHE A 129 0.35 1.36 10.76
C PHE A 129 0.76 -0.08 10.47
N ASP A 130 1.77 -0.57 11.17
CA ASP A 130 2.34 -1.89 10.96
C ASP A 130 2.78 -2.53 12.27
N THR A 131 2.76 -3.87 12.27
CA THR A 131 3.34 -4.71 13.32
C THR A 131 4.45 -5.55 12.70
N ILE A 132 5.66 -5.48 13.28
CA ILE A 132 6.85 -6.21 12.80
C ILE A 132 7.32 -7.17 13.88
N GLY A 133 7.76 -8.37 13.47
CA GLY A 133 8.44 -9.32 14.35
C GLY A 133 7.53 -10.24 15.14
N THR A 134 6.35 -10.56 14.59
CA THR A 134 5.46 -11.60 15.12
C THR A 134 4.86 -12.44 13.99
N LEU A 135 4.61 -13.71 14.25
CA LEU A 135 3.86 -14.62 13.38
C LEU A 135 2.46 -14.93 13.96
N SER A 136 2.06 -14.23 15.01
CA SER A 136 0.76 -14.44 15.65
C SER A 136 -0.38 -13.94 14.77
N VAL A 137 -1.37 -14.78 14.52
CA VAL A 137 -2.63 -14.41 13.84
C VAL A 137 -3.36 -13.26 14.56
N ALA A 138 -3.11 -13.10 15.88
CA ALA A 138 -3.67 -11.99 16.64
C ALA A 138 -3.29 -10.62 16.06
N ALA A 139 -2.11 -10.48 15.41
CA ALA A 139 -1.69 -9.24 14.75
C ALA A 139 -2.54 -8.95 13.51
N ASP A 140 -2.94 -9.97 12.74
CA ASP A 140 -3.83 -9.82 11.59
C ASP A 140 -5.24 -9.41 12.04
N VAL A 141 -5.76 -10.04 13.10
CA VAL A 141 -7.05 -9.69 13.70
C VAL A 141 -7.02 -8.25 14.23
N GLU A 142 -5.96 -7.87 14.95
CA GLU A 142 -5.80 -6.50 15.46
C GLU A 142 -5.77 -5.48 14.31
N THR A 143 -5.13 -5.79 13.19
CA THR A 143 -5.12 -4.93 12.00
C THR A 143 -6.55 -4.65 11.51
N ALA A 144 -7.39 -5.68 11.43
CA ALA A 144 -8.79 -5.50 11.04
C ALA A 144 -9.59 -4.66 12.06
N LEU A 145 -9.34 -4.86 13.35
CA LEU A 145 -9.99 -4.08 14.42
C LEU A 145 -9.57 -2.60 14.37
N VAL A 146 -8.28 -2.32 14.16
CA VAL A 146 -7.78 -0.94 14.01
C VAL A 146 -8.44 -0.24 12.82
N ILE A 147 -8.59 -0.93 11.69
CA ILE A 147 -9.28 -0.37 10.51
C ILE A 147 -10.74 -0.09 10.83
N HIS A 148 -11.43 -1.04 11.49
CA HIS A 148 -12.81 -0.88 11.92
C HIS A 148 -12.99 0.35 12.83
N ASP A 149 -12.23 0.44 13.89
CA ASP A 149 -12.35 1.51 14.87
C ASP A 149 -11.94 2.87 14.29
N LEU A 150 -10.97 2.89 13.36
CA LEU A 150 -10.62 4.11 12.63
C LEU A 150 -11.79 4.61 11.78
N LEU A 151 -12.41 3.73 10.98
CA LEU A 151 -13.54 4.10 10.15
C LEU A 151 -14.73 4.59 10.98
N GLN A 152 -15.04 3.93 12.10
CA GLN A 152 -16.07 4.40 13.03
C GLN A 152 -15.70 5.76 13.64
N ALA A 153 -14.46 5.94 14.08
CA ALA A 153 -14.02 7.19 14.71
C ALA A 153 -14.03 8.40 13.78
N ILE A 154 -13.88 8.19 12.47
CA ILE A 154 -14.02 9.25 11.45
C ILE A 154 -15.45 9.44 10.95
N GLY A 155 -16.42 8.65 11.43
CA GLY A 155 -17.86 8.84 11.23
C GLY A 155 -18.53 7.91 10.22
N PHE A 156 -17.87 6.85 9.73
CA PHE A 156 -18.53 5.83 8.92
C PHE A 156 -19.29 4.86 9.83
N SER A 157 -20.59 4.69 9.58
CA SER A 157 -21.46 3.75 10.30
C SER A 157 -21.78 2.49 9.49
N ASP A 158 -21.59 2.55 8.17
CA ASP A 158 -21.86 1.45 7.27
C ASP A 158 -20.67 1.25 6.32
N PHE A 159 -19.97 0.14 6.49
CA PHE A 159 -18.81 -0.26 5.67
C PHE A 159 -18.55 -1.75 5.82
N SER A 160 -17.86 -2.32 4.83
CA SER A 160 -17.41 -3.72 4.85
C SER A 160 -15.91 -3.80 4.78
N ILE A 161 -15.32 -4.67 5.59
CA ILE A 161 -13.89 -4.99 5.55
C ILE A 161 -13.74 -6.34 4.85
N HIS A 162 -13.14 -6.33 3.64
CA HIS A 162 -12.86 -7.54 2.90
C HIS A 162 -11.51 -8.10 3.31
N LEU A 163 -11.49 -9.32 3.83
CA LEU A 163 -10.29 -10.04 4.24
C LEU A 163 -10.01 -11.19 3.29
N ASN A 164 -8.75 -11.42 2.99
CA ASN A 164 -8.31 -12.57 2.22
C ASN A 164 -7.05 -13.18 2.83
N ASN A 165 -6.94 -14.51 2.75
CA ASN A 165 -5.72 -15.20 3.16
C ASN A 165 -5.07 -15.87 1.94
N ARG A 166 -3.91 -15.37 1.57
CA ARG A 166 -3.15 -15.90 0.42
C ARG A 166 -2.78 -17.38 0.57
N GLN A 167 -2.63 -17.88 1.81
CA GLN A 167 -2.33 -19.29 2.06
C GLN A 167 -3.48 -20.21 1.64
N VAL A 168 -4.74 -19.77 1.76
CA VAL A 168 -5.91 -20.53 1.29
C VAL A 168 -5.82 -20.75 -0.22
N LEU A 169 -5.53 -19.70 -0.97
CA LEU A 169 -5.37 -19.80 -2.41
C LEU A 169 -4.13 -20.63 -2.80
N ASN A 170 -3.00 -20.42 -2.12
CA ASN A 170 -1.78 -21.21 -2.36
C ASN A 170 -2.04 -22.70 -2.11
N GLY A 171 -2.71 -23.07 -1.02
CA GLY A 171 -3.08 -24.47 -0.75
C GLY A 171 -4.00 -25.06 -1.81
N LEU A 172 -4.92 -24.28 -2.37
CA LEU A 172 -5.71 -24.71 -3.53
C LEU A 172 -4.82 -24.93 -4.76
N LEU A 173 -3.92 -24.00 -5.07
CA LEU A 173 -3.01 -24.10 -6.21
C LEU A 173 -2.06 -25.30 -6.06
N GLU A 174 -1.59 -25.61 -4.86
CA GLU A 174 -0.81 -26.82 -4.57
C GLU A 174 -1.62 -28.08 -4.87
N ARG A 175 -2.87 -28.16 -4.37
CA ARG A 175 -3.78 -29.27 -4.64
C ARG A 175 -4.09 -29.45 -6.13
N LEU A 176 -4.09 -28.36 -6.89
CA LEU A 176 -4.34 -28.35 -8.33
C LEU A 176 -3.06 -28.47 -9.16
N GLU A 177 -1.91 -28.75 -8.55
CA GLU A 177 -0.60 -28.84 -9.22
C GLU A 177 -0.20 -27.54 -9.97
N LEU A 178 -0.70 -26.39 -9.50
CA LEU A 178 -0.44 -25.06 -10.06
C LEU A 178 0.44 -24.19 -9.14
N ALA A 179 1.10 -24.74 -8.13
CA ALA A 179 1.91 -24.00 -7.17
C ALA A 179 2.99 -23.12 -7.83
N GLY A 180 3.66 -23.65 -8.87
CA GLY A 180 4.66 -22.91 -9.66
C GLY A 180 4.07 -21.80 -10.54
N GLN A 181 2.76 -21.73 -10.66
CA GLN A 181 2.03 -20.77 -11.51
C GLN A 181 1.19 -19.78 -10.69
N SER A 182 1.48 -19.62 -9.39
CA SER A 182 0.70 -18.76 -8.50
C SER A 182 0.63 -17.31 -8.98
N VAL A 183 1.75 -16.75 -9.49
CA VAL A 183 1.80 -15.36 -9.96
C VAL A 183 0.90 -15.12 -11.18
N PRO A 184 0.99 -15.87 -12.27
CA PRO A 184 0.09 -15.66 -13.41
C PRO A 184 -1.38 -15.94 -13.07
N VAL A 185 -1.69 -16.94 -12.23
CA VAL A 185 -3.07 -17.20 -11.76
C VAL A 185 -3.62 -16.03 -10.98
N LEU A 186 -2.85 -15.49 -10.01
CA LEU A 186 -3.26 -14.33 -9.23
C LEU A 186 -3.50 -13.09 -10.10
N ARG A 187 -2.60 -12.84 -11.06
CA ARG A 187 -2.76 -11.71 -12.00
C ARG A 187 -4.02 -11.83 -12.87
N ALA A 188 -4.41 -13.04 -13.23
CA ALA A 188 -5.67 -13.27 -13.95
C ALA A 188 -6.86 -13.02 -13.01
N LEU A 189 -6.82 -13.53 -11.77
CA LEU A 189 -7.88 -13.31 -10.77
C LEU A 189 -8.10 -11.83 -10.43
N ASP A 190 -7.06 -11.03 -10.37
CA ASP A 190 -7.16 -9.58 -10.12
C ASP A 190 -8.02 -8.84 -11.16
N LYS A 191 -8.24 -9.46 -12.32
CA LYS A 191 -9.06 -8.91 -13.39
C LYS A 191 -10.53 -9.36 -13.32
N LEU A 192 -10.89 -10.27 -12.40
CA LEU A 192 -12.22 -10.86 -12.32
C LEU A 192 -13.35 -9.81 -12.21
N GLY A 193 -13.09 -8.72 -11.50
CA GLY A 193 -14.04 -7.62 -11.38
C GLY A 193 -14.18 -6.73 -12.64
N LYS A 194 -13.31 -6.89 -13.64
CA LYS A 194 -13.31 -6.12 -14.89
C LYS A 194 -13.63 -6.98 -16.10
N LEU A 195 -13.10 -8.18 -16.10
CA LEU A 195 -13.34 -9.21 -17.12
C LEU A 195 -14.30 -10.23 -16.54
N GLY A 196 -15.10 -10.86 -17.37
CA GLY A 196 -15.96 -11.95 -16.94
C GLY A 196 -15.17 -13.20 -16.52
N PRO A 197 -15.81 -14.15 -15.80
CA PRO A 197 -15.15 -15.39 -15.36
C PRO A 197 -14.58 -16.22 -16.53
N ASP A 198 -15.22 -16.21 -17.68
CA ASP A 198 -14.77 -16.97 -18.85
C ASP A 198 -13.46 -16.41 -19.44
N GLU A 199 -13.33 -15.07 -19.50
CA GLU A 199 -12.12 -14.41 -19.96
C GLU A 199 -10.95 -14.62 -18.99
N VAL A 200 -11.24 -14.60 -17.69
CA VAL A 200 -10.24 -14.89 -16.64
C VAL A 200 -9.79 -16.35 -16.70
N ALA A 201 -10.73 -17.30 -16.94
CA ALA A 201 -10.40 -18.71 -17.15
C ALA A 201 -9.51 -18.91 -18.38
N ALA A 202 -9.82 -18.24 -19.49
CA ALA A 202 -9.00 -18.28 -20.70
C ALA A 202 -7.58 -17.72 -20.44
N GLU A 203 -7.45 -16.62 -19.72
CA GLU A 203 -6.15 -16.05 -19.37
C GLU A 203 -5.33 -16.99 -18.45
N MET A 204 -5.97 -17.68 -17.51
CA MET A 204 -5.30 -18.72 -16.70
C MET A 204 -4.78 -19.89 -17.55
N GLN A 205 -5.55 -20.31 -18.55
CA GLN A 205 -5.11 -21.37 -19.45
C GLN A 205 -3.92 -20.92 -20.30
N GLU A 206 -3.99 -19.72 -20.88
CA GLU A 206 -2.95 -19.17 -21.74
C GLU A 206 -1.65 -18.87 -20.99
N LYS A 207 -1.74 -18.20 -19.83
CA LYS A 207 -0.57 -17.65 -19.12
C LYS A 207 -0.04 -18.52 -18.00
N ALA A 208 -0.90 -19.36 -17.41
CA ALA A 208 -0.51 -20.24 -16.31
C ALA A 208 -0.49 -21.71 -16.73
N GLY A 209 -0.87 -22.06 -17.98
CA GLY A 209 -0.97 -23.43 -18.43
C GLY A 209 -2.02 -24.27 -17.70
N ALA A 210 -2.98 -23.62 -17.04
CA ALA A 210 -4.05 -24.29 -16.31
C ALA A 210 -4.98 -25.03 -17.29
N THR A 211 -5.47 -26.20 -16.92
CA THR A 211 -6.57 -26.84 -17.64
C THR A 211 -7.89 -26.10 -17.39
N ALA A 212 -8.87 -26.30 -18.26
CA ALA A 212 -10.20 -25.71 -18.08
C ALA A 212 -10.87 -26.15 -16.75
N SER A 213 -10.56 -27.35 -16.25
CA SER A 213 -11.04 -27.82 -14.95
C SER A 213 -10.38 -27.10 -13.79
N GLN A 214 -9.05 -26.93 -13.84
CA GLN A 214 -8.28 -26.20 -12.83
C GLN A 214 -8.72 -24.74 -12.74
N ALA A 215 -8.86 -24.05 -13.88
CA ALA A 215 -9.31 -22.68 -13.94
C ALA A 215 -10.71 -22.49 -13.31
N ARG A 216 -11.65 -23.40 -13.60
CA ARG A 216 -12.98 -23.41 -12.99
C ARG A 216 -12.96 -23.59 -11.48
N GLU A 217 -12.09 -24.49 -10.97
CA GLU A 217 -12.00 -24.71 -9.52
C GLU A 217 -11.39 -23.51 -8.79
N VAL A 218 -10.40 -22.82 -9.39
CA VAL A 218 -9.85 -21.56 -8.87
C VAL A 218 -10.94 -20.47 -8.84
N LEU A 219 -11.71 -20.32 -9.90
CA LEU A 219 -12.80 -19.34 -9.97
C LEU A 219 -13.93 -19.67 -8.98
N ARG A 220 -14.24 -20.96 -8.77
CA ARG A 220 -15.22 -21.39 -7.77
C ARG A 220 -14.83 -20.93 -6.36
N LEU A 221 -13.56 -21.10 -5.98
CA LEU A 221 -13.08 -20.61 -4.69
C LEU A 221 -13.15 -19.08 -4.61
N ALA A 222 -12.71 -18.39 -5.67
CA ALA A 222 -12.72 -16.92 -5.72
C ALA A 222 -14.14 -16.32 -5.67
N SER A 223 -15.15 -17.09 -6.05
CA SER A 223 -16.58 -16.69 -6.00
C SER A 223 -17.27 -17.08 -4.68
N THR A 224 -16.56 -17.76 -3.78
CA THR A 224 -17.15 -18.14 -2.48
C THR A 224 -17.19 -16.92 -1.58
N SER A 225 -18.40 -16.47 -1.24
CA SER A 225 -18.65 -15.47 -0.20
C SER A 225 -18.89 -16.15 1.13
N GLY A 226 -18.24 -15.66 2.19
CA GLY A 226 -18.50 -16.06 3.59
C GLY A 226 -19.74 -15.39 4.16
#